data_230499f58e46adb5d3ff33e6313458e5
#
_entry.id   230499f58e46adb5d3ff33e6313458e5
#
_cell.length_a   1.000
_cell.length_b   1.000
_cell.length_c   1.000
_cell.angle_alpha   90.00
_cell.angle_beta   90.00
_cell.angle_gamma   90.00
#
_symmetry.space_group_name_H-M   'P 1'
#
loop_
_entity.id
_entity.type
_entity.pdbx_description
1 polymer ?
#
loop_
_entity_poly.entity_id
_entity_poly.type
_entity_poly.pdbx_seq_one_letter_code
_entity_poly.pdbx_strand_id
1 'polypeptide(L)'
;EMQRSLVGSEMCIRDSGITILSKNVSINWKGTKINILDTPGHSDFGGEVERVLNMADGCLLLVDAFEGPMPQTRFVLQKALQLGLKPIVVVNKVDKPNCRPEEVYEMVFDLMCDLNATEDQLDFPVVYGSAKNGWMAEDWKTPTDNIDYLLDKIVEVIPAPKQLEGTPQLLITSLDYSSYTGRIAVGRVHRGTLKDGMNITICHRDGTQEKTKIKELHTFEGMGHQKTDHVDSGDICAVVGLEKFEIGDTIADFE
;
A
#
# COMPACT_ATOMS: atom_id res chain seq x y z
N GLU A 1 -1.31 11.23 -18.12
CA GLU A 1 -2.41 10.24 -18.04
C GLU A 1 -2.53 9.61 -16.65
N MET A 2 -1.40 9.28 -15.99
CA MET A 2 -1.40 8.70 -14.63
C MET A 2 -2.07 9.62 -13.58
N GLN A 3 -1.95 10.95 -13.68
CA GLN A 3 -2.61 11.89 -12.75
C GLN A 3 -4.14 12.00 -12.95
N ARG A 4 -4.66 11.77 -14.16
CA ARG A 4 -6.10 11.82 -14.41
C ARG A 4 -6.83 10.56 -13.96
N SER A 5 -6.15 9.44 -13.84
CA SER A 5 -6.78 8.17 -13.51
C SER A 5 -6.83 7.88 -11.99
N LEU A 6 -6.01 8.55 -11.18
CA LEU A 6 -6.11 8.54 -9.71
C LEU A 6 -7.32 9.34 -9.18
N VAL A 7 -7.94 10.15 -10.02
CA VAL A 7 -9.09 11.03 -9.67
C VAL A 7 -10.45 10.38 -10.00
N GLY A 8 -10.47 9.16 -10.49
CA GLY A 8 -11.58 8.63 -11.29
C GLY A 8 -12.64 7.76 -10.61
N SER A 9 -12.80 7.73 -9.29
CA SER A 9 -14.02 7.18 -8.71
C SER A 9 -14.60 8.12 -7.65
N GLU A 10 -15.79 8.62 -7.87
CA GLU A 10 -16.53 9.52 -6.97
C GLU A 10 -16.72 8.97 -5.56
N MET A 11 -16.57 7.65 -5.36
CA MET A 11 -16.67 6.98 -4.06
C MET A 11 -15.41 7.06 -3.20
N CYS A 12 -14.25 7.47 -3.74
CA CYS A 12 -12.98 7.47 -3.02
C CYS A 12 -12.50 8.85 -2.58
N ILE A 13 -13.15 9.93 -3.05
CA ILE A 13 -12.71 11.31 -2.80
C ILE A 13 -13.90 12.10 -2.26
N ARG A 14 -13.74 12.71 -1.08
CA ARG A 14 -14.66 13.76 -0.60
C ARG A 14 -14.52 15.01 -1.46
N ASP A 15 -15.51 15.88 -1.47
CA ASP A 15 -15.47 17.20 -2.12
C ASP A 15 -14.25 18.04 -1.73
N SER A 16 -13.63 17.72 -0.60
CA SER A 16 -12.38 18.29 -0.10
C SER A 16 -11.10 17.74 -0.75
N GLY A 17 -11.19 16.74 -1.65
CA GLY A 17 -10.04 16.08 -2.28
C GLY A 17 -9.26 15.12 -1.38
N ILE A 18 -9.83 14.71 -0.24
CA ILE A 18 -9.20 13.75 0.70
C ILE A 18 -9.52 12.32 0.26
N THR A 19 -8.50 11.48 0.12
CA THR A 19 -8.65 10.03 -0.12
C THR A 19 -9.33 9.38 1.09
N ILE A 20 -10.45 8.69 0.85
CA ILE A 20 -11.24 8.01 1.90
C ILE A 20 -10.93 6.52 1.91
N LEU A 21 -10.80 5.89 0.76
CA LEU A 21 -10.53 4.46 0.60
C LEU A 21 -9.16 4.23 0.00
N SER A 22 -8.46 3.22 0.50
CA SER A 22 -7.20 2.77 -0.07
C SER A 22 -7.39 2.25 -1.49
N LYS A 23 -6.40 2.50 -2.34
CA LYS A 23 -6.35 1.96 -3.71
C LYS A 23 -5.13 1.08 -3.86
N ASN A 24 -5.31 0.01 -4.61
CA ASN A 24 -4.23 -0.92 -4.95
C ASN A 24 -3.86 -0.71 -6.42
N VAL A 25 -2.57 -0.52 -6.67
CA VAL A 25 -1.98 -0.44 -8.01
C VAL A 25 -0.80 -1.37 -8.06
N SER A 26 -0.58 -2.02 -9.18
CA SER A 26 0.59 -2.87 -9.38
C SER A 26 1.35 -2.47 -10.62
N ILE A 27 2.66 -2.41 -10.52
CA ILE A 27 3.55 -2.16 -11.64
C ILE A 27 4.61 -3.25 -11.71
N ASN A 28 5.20 -3.46 -12.89
CA ASN A 28 6.37 -4.31 -13.06
C ASN A 28 7.58 -3.42 -13.37
N TRP A 29 8.59 -3.49 -12.51
CA TRP A 29 9.82 -2.75 -12.68
C TRP A 29 11.01 -3.70 -12.75
N LYS A 30 11.69 -3.75 -13.90
CA LYS A 30 12.86 -4.60 -14.14
C LYS A 30 12.65 -6.07 -13.73
N GLY A 31 11.44 -6.60 -13.96
CA GLY A 31 11.06 -7.96 -13.61
C GLY A 31 10.56 -8.17 -12.18
N THR A 32 10.52 -7.13 -11.36
CA THR A 32 9.96 -7.15 -10.01
C THR A 32 8.56 -6.55 -10.00
N LYS A 33 7.58 -7.30 -9.50
CA LYS A 33 6.22 -6.79 -9.25
C LYS A 33 6.22 -5.93 -8.00
N ILE A 34 5.75 -4.70 -8.11
CA ILE A 34 5.60 -3.75 -7.01
C ILE A 34 4.11 -3.46 -6.84
N ASN A 35 3.54 -3.87 -5.71
CA ASN A 35 2.19 -3.49 -5.32
C ASN A 35 2.26 -2.17 -4.54
N ILE A 36 1.50 -1.18 -4.97
CA ILE A 36 1.43 0.14 -4.36
C ILE A 36 0.07 0.28 -3.70
N LEU A 37 0.07 0.55 -2.41
CA LEU A 37 -1.12 0.76 -1.60
C LEU A 37 -1.21 2.26 -1.27
N ASP A 38 -2.18 2.94 -1.89
CA ASP A 38 -2.47 4.33 -1.54
C ASP A 38 -3.25 4.38 -0.22
N THR A 39 -2.70 5.07 0.77
CA THR A 39 -3.18 5.05 2.14
C THR A 39 -3.83 6.38 2.49
N PRO A 40 -5.04 6.40 3.11
CA PRO A 40 -5.60 7.63 3.66
C PRO A 40 -4.63 8.26 4.66
N GLY A 41 -4.40 9.58 4.56
CA GLY A 41 -3.51 10.29 5.47
C GLY A 41 -4.19 10.84 6.74
N HIS A 42 -5.51 10.82 6.81
CA HIS A 42 -6.25 11.47 7.90
C HIS A 42 -6.48 10.52 9.09
N SER A 43 -6.31 11.04 10.31
CA SER A 43 -6.47 10.27 11.55
C SER A 43 -7.86 9.64 11.75
N ASP A 44 -8.90 10.22 11.15
CA ASP A 44 -10.27 9.67 11.20
C ASP A 44 -10.39 8.29 10.54
N PHE A 45 -9.45 7.94 9.66
CA PHE A 45 -9.37 6.66 8.98
C PHE A 45 -8.32 5.70 9.58
N GLY A 46 -8.01 5.85 10.87
CA GLY A 46 -6.95 5.10 11.54
C GLY A 46 -7.06 3.59 11.42
N GLY A 47 -8.28 3.05 11.49
CA GLY A 47 -8.50 1.61 11.31
C GLY A 47 -8.23 1.13 9.88
N GLU A 48 -8.48 1.95 8.88
CA GLU A 48 -8.13 1.61 7.48
C GLU A 48 -6.63 1.71 7.25
N VAL A 49 -5.99 2.75 7.77
CA VAL A 49 -4.53 2.91 7.72
C VAL A 49 -3.82 1.68 8.28
N GLU A 50 -4.21 1.21 9.47
CA GLU A 50 -3.61 0.01 10.07
C GLU A 50 -3.80 -1.25 9.22
N ARG A 51 -5.00 -1.45 8.67
CA ARG A 51 -5.26 -2.61 7.80
C ARG A 51 -4.41 -2.59 6.54
N VAL A 52 -4.29 -1.44 5.90
CA VAL A 52 -3.48 -1.28 4.68
C VAL A 52 -1.99 -1.48 4.98
N LEU A 53 -1.48 -0.87 6.04
CA LEU A 53 -0.08 -1.01 6.44
C LEU A 53 0.30 -2.46 6.77
N ASN A 54 -0.64 -3.26 7.28
CA ASN A 54 -0.41 -4.71 7.52
C ASN A 54 -0.21 -5.52 6.22
N MET A 55 -0.56 -4.97 5.06
CA MET A 55 -0.29 -5.60 3.76
C MET A 55 1.04 -5.17 3.15
N ALA A 56 1.73 -4.19 3.73
CA ALA A 56 2.94 -3.60 3.18
C ALA A 56 4.21 -4.23 3.74
N ASP A 57 5.29 -4.16 2.96
CA ASP A 57 6.64 -4.57 3.37
C ASP A 57 7.56 -3.37 3.64
N GLY A 58 7.14 -2.18 3.20
CA GLY A 58 7.80 -0.91 3.43
C GLY A 58 6.84 0.25 3.19
N CYS A 59 7.30 1.48 3.40
CA CYS A 59 6.48 2.65 3.18
C CYS A 59 7.25 3.78 2.46
N LEU A 60 6.55 4.48 1.58
CA LEU A 60 7.00 5.75 1.02
C LEU A 60 6.39 6.88 1.83
N LEU A 61 7.21 7.61 2.56
CA LEU A 61 6.80 8.79 3.30
C LEU A 61 6.92 10.02 2.43
N LEU A 62 5.79 10.48 1.89
CA LEU A 62 5.74 11.68 1.06
C LEU A 62 5.64 12.93 1.93
N VAL A 63 6.59 13.86 1.76
CA VAL A 63 6.64 15.11 2.51
C VAL A 63 6.77 16.29 1.53
N ASP A 64 6.02 17.36 1.76
CA ASP A 64 6.13 18.58 0.97
C ASP A 64 7.45 19.30 1.30
N ALA A 65 8.24 19.63 0.27
CA ALA A 65 9.53 20.29 0.42
C ALA A 65 9.48 21.71 1.04
N PHE A 66 8.30 22.30 1.16
CA PHE A 66 8.09 23.60 1.79
C PHE A 66 7.49 23.46 3.20
N GLU A 67 6.42 22.68 3.35
CA GLU A 67 5.68 22.56 4.61
C GLU A 67 6.35 21.61 5.61
N GLY A 68 7.06 20.59 5.12
CA GLY A 68 7.61 19.54 5.96
C GLY A 68 6.55 18.52 6.44
N PRO A 69 6.87 17.71 7.45
CA PRO A 69 5.96 16.72 8.00
C PRO A 69 4.78 17.38 8.73
N MET A 70 3.56 16.98 8.34
CA MET A 70 2.30 17.47 8.91
C MET A 70 1.81 16.53 10.05
N PRO A 71 0.83 16.94 10.88
CA PRO A 71 0.29 16.07 11.92
C PRO A 71 -0.21 14.72 11.42
N GLN A 72 -0.81 14.67 10.23
CA GLN A 72 -1.24 13.43 9.58
C GLN A 72 -0.05 12.53 9.23
N THR A 73 1.05 13.12 8.77
CA THR A 73 2.31 12.42 8.51
C THR A 73 2.82 11.71 9.77
N ARG A 74 2.80 12.40 10.91
CA ARG A 74 3.20 11.83 12.21
C ARG A 74 2.37 10.59 12.57
N PHE A 75 1.07 10.68 12.42
CA PHE A 75 0.16 9.58 12.75
C PHE A 75 0.45 8.33 11.91
N VAL A 76 0.49 8.46 10.58
CA VAL A 76 0.72 7.33 9.65
C VAL A 76 2.13 6.77 9.83
N LEU A 77 3.13 7.63 9.96
CA LEU A 77 4.51 7.22 10.18
C LEU A 77 4.67 6.42 11.48
N GLN A 78 4.05 6.87 12.59
CA GLN A 78 4.08 6.15 13.86
C GLN A 78 3.57 4.72 13.70
N LYS A 79 2.46 4.53 12.98
CA LYS A 79 1.90 3.21 12.72
C LYS A 79 2.82 2.36 11.85
N ALA A 80 3.39 2.92 10.80
CA ALA A 80 4.34 2.23 9.92
C ALA A 80 5.59 1.76 10.69
N LEU A 81 6.17 2.63 11.53
CA LEU A 81 7.34 2.29 12.34
C LEU A 81 7.04 1.20 13.37
N GLN A 82 5.88 1.24 14.02
CA GLN A 82 5.44 0.21 14.98
C GLN A 82 5.28 -1.17 14.34
N LEU A 83 4.91 -1.22 13.06
CA LEU A 83 4.84 -2.47 12.27
C LEU A 83 6.20 -2.92 11.73
N GLY A 84 7.27 -2.18 12.01
CA GLY A 84 8.61 -2.50 11.55
C GLY A 84 8.84 -2.27 10.05
N LEU A 85 8.00 -1.45 9.40
CA LEU A 85 8.17 -1.13 7.98
C LEU A 85 9.41 -0.29 7.76
N LYS A 86 10.15 -0.57 6.69
CA LYS A 86 11.26 0.27 6.22
C LYS A 86 10.72 1.50 5.50
N PRO A 87 11.08 2.73 5.94
CA PRO A 87 10.67 3.95 5.26
C PRO A 87 11.65 4.33 4.15
N ILE A 88 11.10 4.84 3.04
CA ILE A 88 11.81 5.66 2.06
C ILE A 88 11.15 7.03 2.10
N VAL A 89 11.92 8.08 2.36
CA VAL A 89 11.39 9.44 2.43
C VAL A 89 11.42 10.06 1.04
N VAL A 90 10.28 10.58 0.59
CA VAL A 90 10.15 11.27 -0.69
C VAL A 90 9.83 12.74 -0.43
N VAL A 91 10.83 13.60 -0.59
CA VAL A 91 10.68 15.05 -0.48
C VAL A 91 10.17 15.58 -1.82
N ASN A 92 8.85 15.77 -1.87
CA ASN A 92 8.12 16.15 -3.08
C ASN A 92 7.93 17.66 -3.20
N LYS A 93 7.63 18.14 -4.39
CA LYS A 93 7.37 19.54 -4.72
C LYS A 93 8.60 20.45 -4.60
N VAL A 94 9.79 19.93 -4.89
CA VAL A 94 11.03 20.70 -4.93
C VAL A 94 11.08 21.71 -6.10
N ASP A 95 10.09 21.66 -6.99
CA ASP A 95 9.86 22.66 -8.04
C ASP A 95 9.28 23.99 -7.54
N LYS A 96 8.85 24.06 -6.28
CA LYS A 96 8.35 25.28 -5.68
C LYS A 96 9.50 26.27 -5.36
N PRO A 97 9.34 27.57 -5.62
CA PRO A 97 10.42 28.55 -5.48
C PRO A 97 10.91 28.73 -4.04
N ASN A 98 10.11 28.37 -3.04
CA ASN A 98 10.44 28.51 -1.62
C ASN A 98 10.67 27.15 -0.95
N CYS A 99 11.01 26.11 -1.71
CA CYS A 99 11.32 24.82 -1.12
C CYS A 99 12.60 24.89 -0.27
N ARG A 100 12.64 24.06 0.79
CA ARG A 100 13.75 23.93 1.74
C ARG A 100 14.04 22.47 2.04
N PRO A 101 14.47 21.68 1.03
CA PRO A 101 14.56 20.23 1.15
C PRO A 101 15.50 19.75 2.25
N GLU A 102 16.63 20.46 2.49
CA GLU A 102 17.58 20.12 3.55
C GLU A 102 16.94 20.28 4.95
N GLU A 103 16.22 21.39 5.20
CA GLU A 103 15.52 21.60 6.47
C GLU A 103 14.39 20.56 6.67
N VAL A 104 13.68 20.22 5.60
CA VAL A 104 12.62 19.20 5.65
C VAL A 104 13.20 17.81 5.97
N TYR A 105 14.39 17.51 5.46
CA TYR A 105 15.10 16.27 5.84
C TYR A 105 15.36 16.24 7.36
N GLU A 106 15.91 17.30 7.92
CA GLU A 106 16.17 17.39 9.38
C GLU A 106 14.86 17.25 10.19
N MET A 107 13.78 17.91 9.74
CA MET A 107 12.48 17.80 10.40
C MET A 107 11.94 16.36 10.39
N VAL A 108 12.14 15.62 9.31
CA VAL A 108 11.73 14.21 9.19
C VAL A 108 12.60 13.33 10.09
N PHE A 109 13.91 13.58 10.12
CA PHE A 109 14.83 12.84 10.98
C PHE A 109 14.47 13.04 12.47
N ASP A 110 14.24 14.28 12.89
CA ASP A 110 13.80 14.59 14.25
C ASP A 110 12.46 13.90 14.58
N LEU A 111 11.52 13.92 13.65
CA LEU A 111 10.24 13.21 13.81
C LEU A 111 10.43 11.70 13.98
N MET A 112 11.32 11.09 13.22
CA MET A 112 11.65 9.65 13.36
C MET A 112 12.23 9.35 14.74
N CYS A 113 13.14 10.19 15.23
CA CYS A 113 13.70 10.08 16.59
C CYS A 113 12.62 10.21 17.66
N ASP A 114 11.74 11.20 17.55
CA ASP A 114 10.60 11.41 18.44
C ASP A 114 9.64 10.22 18.51
N LEU A 115 9.51 9.49 17.40
CA LEU A 115 8.67 8.30 17.29
C LEU A 115 9.39 7.02 17.70
N ASN A 116 10.60 7.11 18.24
CA ASN A 116 11.45 5.98 18.63
C ASN A 116 11.73 4.99 17.48
N ALA A 117 12.03 5.51 16.30
CA ALA A 117 12.46 4.70 15.18
C ALA A 117 13.73 3.91 15.55
N THR A 118 13.85 2.69 15.06
CA THR A 118 15.06 1.87 15.26
C THR A 118 16.22 2.40 14.43
N GLU A 119 17.47 2.00 14.76
CA GLU A 119 18.64 2.38 13.97
C GLU A 119 18.48 2.02 12.48
N ASP A 120 17.93 0.84 12.20
CA ASP A 120 17.65 0.37 10.83
C ASP A 120 16.57 1.22 10.12
N GLN A 121 15.64 1.82 10.86
CA GLN A 121 14.65 2.74 10.33
C GLN A 121 15.16 4.17 10.19
N LEU A 122 16.15 4.57 10.99
CA LEU A 122 16.82 5.88 10.89
C LEU A 122 17.80 5.94 9.71
N ASP A 123 18.27 4.79 9.22
CA ASP A 123 19.06 4.68 7.99
C ASP A 123 18.14 4.64 6.76
N PHE A 124 17.28 5.65 6.64
CA PHE A 124 16.32 5.74 5.54
C PHE A 124 16.91 6.49 4.34
N PRO A 125 16.72 5.98 3.12
CA PRO A 125 17.06 6.73 1.92
C PRO A 125 16.08 7.88 1.68
N VAL A 126 16.58 8.96 1.09
CA VAL A 126 15.78 10.10 0.68
C VAL A 126 15.79 10.23 -0.84
N VAL A 127 14.62 10.48 -1.39
CA VAL A 127 14.41 10.76 -2.81
C VAL A 127 13.77 12.13 -2.93
N TYR A 128 14.27 12.94 -3.83
CA TYR A 128 13.77 14.28 -4.08
C TYR A 128 13.10 14.36 -5.44
N GLY A 129 12.06 15.19 -5.56
CA GLY A 129 11.48 15.39 -6.87
C GLY A 129 10.21 16.21 -6.91
N SER A 130 9.60 16.19 -8.08
CA SER A 130 8.31 16.80 -8.36
C SER A 130 7.39 15.78 -9.03
N ALA A 131 6.47 15.22 -8.28
CA ALA A 131 5.47 14.30 -8.81
C ALA A 131 4.60 14.97 -9.89
N LYS A 132 4.36 16.28 -9.78
CA LYS A 132 3.64 17.07 -10.79
C LYS A 132 4.38 17.08 -12.13
N ASN A 133 5.69 17.19 -12.10
CA ASN A 133 6.55 17.25 -13.28
C ASN A 133 7.07 15.86 -13.70
N GLY A 134 6.73 14.80 -12.94
CA GLY A 134 6.99 13.41 -13.29
C GLY A 134 8.45 12.97 -13.12
N TRP A 135 9.21 13.56 -12.20
CA TRP A 135 10.59 13.19 -11.97
C TRP A 135 10.94 13.00 -10.48
N MET A 136 11.89 12.09 -10.24
CA MET A 136 12.48 11.79 -8.93
C MET A 136 13.99 11.53 -9.09
N ALA A 137 14.80 12.05 -8.17
CA ALA A 137 16.26 11.96 -8.22
C ALA A 137 16.86 11.85 -6.81
N GLU A 138 18.15 11.54 -6.76
CA GLU A 138 18.95 11.51 -5.53
C GLU A 138 19.22 12.93 -4.98
N ASP A 139 19.39 13.89 -5.88
CA ASP A 139 19.68 15.29 -5.56
C ASP A 139 18.60 16.19 -6.16
N TRP A 140 18.00 17.04 -5.33
CA TRP A 140 16.95 17.95 -5.76
C TRP A 140 17.43 19.07 -6.72
N LYS A 141 18.76 19.30 -6.79
CA LYS A 141 19.39 20.27 -7.70
C LYS A 141 19.62 19.71 -9.12
N THR A 142 19.50 18.41 -9.26
CA THR A 142 19.70 17.68 -10.52
C THR A 142 18.44 16.96 -10.98
N PRO A 143 17.42 17.71 -11.48
CA PRO A 143 16.17 17.11 -11.93
C PRO A 143 16.40 16.14 -13.10
N THR A 144 15.64 15.05 -13.09
CA THR A 144 15.57 14.07 -14.17
C THR A 144 14.28 14.27 -14.99
N ASP A 145 13.99 13.37 -15.91
CA ASP A 145 12.75 13.36 -16.72
C ASP A 145 11.82 12.19 -16.40
N ASN A 146 12.17 11.39 -15.38
CA ASN A 146 11.45 10.17 -15.00
C ASN A 146 11.50 9.90 -13.48
N ILE A 147 10.87 8.81 -13.04
CA ILE A 147 10.83 8.36 -11.65
C ILE A 147 11.68 7.11 -11.41
N ASP A 148 12.54 6.74 -12.34
CA ASP A 148 13.30 5.49 -12.31
C ASP A 148 14.13 5.36 -11.04
N TYR A 149 14.73 6.44 -10.58
CA TYR A 149 15.51 6.46 -9.33
C TYR A 149 14.68 6.03 -8.11
N LEU A 150 13.42 6.50 -8.00
CA LEU A 150 12.52 6.08 -6.93
C LEU A 150 12.19 4.59 -7.03
N LEU A 151 11.89 4.10 -8.22
CA LEU A 151 11.56 2.69 -8.43
C LEU A 151 12.76 1.77 -8.16
N ASP A 152 13.96 2.18 -8.54
CA ASP A 152 15.19 1.47 -8.22
C ASP A 152 15.42 1.43 -6.70
N LYS A 153 15.22 2.54 -5.99
CA LYS A 153 15.32 2.59 -4.52
C LYS A 153 14.29 1.71 -3.82
N ILE A 154 13.07 1.63 -4.32
CA ILE A 154 12.05 0.72 -3.79
C ILE A 154 12.55 -0.73 -3.86
N VAL A 155 13.04 -1.16 -5.02
CA VAL A 155 13.52 -2.55 -5.21
C VAL A 155 14.78 -2.83 -4.38
N GLU A 156 15.65 -1.83 -4.18
CA GLU A 156 16.88 -1.97 -3.39
C GLU A 156 16.61 -2.08 -1.89
N VAL A 157 15.70 -1.27 -1.35
CA VAL A 157 15.54 -1.04 0.09
C VAL A 157 14.41 -1.85 0.71
N ILE A 158 13.26 -1.93 0.01
CA ILE A 158 12.10 -2.64 0.54
C ILE A 158 12.33 -4.16 0.40
N PRO A 159 12.25 -4.91 1.51
CA PRO A 159 12.45 -6.36 1.44
C PRO A 159 11.33 -7.04 0.66
N ALA A 160 11.68 -8.12 -0.04
CA ALA A 160 10.66 -8.97 -0.64
C ALA A 160 9.75 -9.58 0.45
N PRO A 161 8.47 -9.82 0.16
CA PRO A 161 7.56 -10.42 1.11
C PRO A 161 8.03 -11.81 1.52
N LYS A 162 7.87 -12.15 2.80
CA LYS A 162 8.16 -13.49 3.29
C LYS A 162 7.14 -14.47 2.72
N GLN A 163 7.63 -15.49 2.04
CA GLN A 163 6.78 -16.59 1.60
C GLN A 163 6.68 -17.62 2.74
N LEU A 164 5.47 -17.83 3.24
CA LEU A 164 5.18 -18.78 4.30
C LEU A 164 4.42 -19.96 3.70
N GLU A 165 5.00 -21.15 3.82
CA GLU A 165 4.36 -22.40 3.42
C GLU A 165 3.28 -22.83 4.43
N GLY A 166 2.31 -23.60 3.97
CA GLY A 166 1.26 -24.18 4.80
C GLY A 166 -0.13 -23.99 4.19
N THR A 167 -1.16 -24.18 5.02
CA THR A 167 -2.55 -23.97 4.61
C THR A 167 -2.82 -22.50 4.28
N PRO A 168 -3.64 -22.21 3.27
CA PRO A 168 -3.89 -20.85 2.83
C PRO A 168 -4.53 -20.00 3.92
N GLN A 169 -4.06 -18.76 4.02
CA GLN A 169 -4.59 -17.78 4.96
C GLN A 169 -4.52 -16.38 4.35
N LEU A 170 -5.67 -15.69 4.30
CA LEU A 170 -5.79 -14.32 3.86
C LEU A 170 -6.70 -13.55 4.79
N LEU A 171 -6.21 -12.42 5.33
CA LEU A 171 -7.04 -11.45 6.06
C LEU A 171 -7.69 -10.50 5.06
N ILE A 172 -9.01 -10.36 5.11
CA ILE A 172 -9.76 -9.39 4.30
C ILE A 172 -9.55 -8.00 4.90
N THR A 173 -8.84 -7.15 4.18
CA THR A 173 -8.41 -5.82 4.65
C THR A 173 -9.20 -4.70 4.02
N SER A 174 -9.68 -4.89 2.79
CA SER A 174 -10.51 -3.92 2.08
C SER A 174 -11.52 -4.61 1.18
N LEU A 175 -12.47 -3.82 0.70
CA LEU A 175 -13.52 -4.25 -0.21
C LEU A 175 -13.40 -3.47 -1.51
N ASP A 176 -13.62 -4.16 -2.61
CA ASP A 176 -13.86 -3.55 -3.91
C ASP A 176 -15.25 -3.92 -4.40
N TYR A 177 -15.72 -3.29 -5.45
CA TYR A 177 -17.05 -3.52 -5.99
C TYR A 177 -17.03 -3.54 -7.51
N SER A 178 -17.70 -4.54 -8.06
CA SER A 178 -17.96 -4.61 -9.50
C SER A 178 -19.46 -4.71 -9.74
N SER A 179 -19.96 -3.99 -10.75
CA SER A 179 -21.36 -4.05 -11.16
C SER A 179 -21.79 -5.46 -11.62
N TYR A 180 -20.84 -6.32 -11.99
CA TYR A 180 -21.11 -7.70 -12.47
C TYR A 180 -21.02 -8.73 -11.34
N THR A 181 -20.05 -8.59 -10.46
CA THR A 181 -19.72 -9.63 -9.46
C THR A 181 -20.09 -9.23 -8.04
N GLY A 182 -20.52 -7.98 -7.85
CA GLY A 182 -20.85 -7.44 -6.54
C GLY A 182 -19.61 -7.12 -5.70
N ARG A 183 -19.68 -7.44 -4.41
CA ARG A 183 -18.57 -7.21 -3.45
C ARG A 183 -17.41 -8.14 -3.73
N ILE A 184 -16.21 -7.60 -3.66
CA ILE A 184 -14.95 -8.28 -3.89
C ILE A 184 -14.11 -8.14 -2.62
N ALA A 185 -13.61 -9.24 -2.08
CA ALA A 185 -12.73 -9.24 -0.92
C ALA A 185 -11.29 -9.02 -1.38
N VAL A 186 -10.61 -8.04 -0.77
CA VAL A 186 -9.21 -7.74 -1.08
C VAL A 186 -8.35 -7.96 0.17
N GLY A 187 -7.22 -8.61 0.00
CA GLY A 187 -6.26 -8.85 1.06
C GLY A 187 -4.95 -9.41 0.56
N ARG A 188 -3.99 -9.51 1.48
CA ARG A 188 -2.71 -10.18 1.23
C ARG A 188 -2.79 -11.63 1.64
N VAL A 189 -2.31 -12.53 0.80
CA VAL A 189 -2.11 -13.94 1.17
C VAL A 189 -0.97 -14.00 2.18
N HIS A 190 -1.31 -14.29 3.43
CA HIS A 190 -0.34 -14.32 4.53
C HIS A 190 0.48 -15.61 4.51
N ARG A 191 -0.16 -16.74 4.20
CA ARG A 191 0.45 -18.07 4.19
C ARG A 191 -0.18 -18.93 3.10
N GLY A 192 0.59 -19.87 2.56
CA GLY A 192 0.16 -20.85 1.57
C GLY A 192 -0.19 -20.22 0.22
N THR A 193 -1.02 -20.92 -0.53
CA THR A 193 -1.44 -20.53 -1.88
C THR A 193 -2.95 -20.59 -1.99
N LEU A 194 -3.58 -19.51 -2.44
CA LEU A 194 -4.98 -19.52 -2.87
C LEU A 194 -5.07 -19.90 -4.36
N LYS A 195 -6.11 -20.65 -4.73
CA LYS A 195 -6.34 -21.09 -6.12
C LYS A 195 -7.73 -20.69 -6.59
N ASP A 196 -7.83 -20.42 -7.88
CA ASP A 196 -9.11 -20.21 -8.56
C ASP A 196 -10.01 -21.45 -8.38
N GLY A 197 -11.28 -21.24 -8.03
CA GLY A 197 -12.21 -22.34 -7.77
C GLY A 197 -11.95 -23.16 -6.50
N MET A 198 -11.07 -22.74 -5.59
CA MET A 198 -10.76 -23.45 -4.36
C MET A 198 -11.92 -23.40 -3.36
N ASN A 199 -12.17 -24.51 -2.67
CA ASN A 199 -13.04 -24.53 -1.50
C ASN A 199 -12.28 -23.95 -0.30
N ILE A 200 -12.94 -23.08 0.47
CA ILE A 200 -12.35 -22.36 1.58
C ILE A 200 -13.35 -22.25 2.74
N THR A 201 -12.83 -21.85 3.88
CA THR A 201 -13.63 -21.45 5.04
C THR A 201 -13.40 -19.96 5.30
N ILE A 202 -14.49 -19.21 5.47
CA ILE A 202 -14.45 -17.84 5.99
C ILE A 202 -14.61 -17.93 7.50
N CYS A 203 -13.59 -17.45 8.22
CA CYS A 203 -13.62 -17.32 9.67
C CYS A 203 -14.03 -15.88 10.01
N HIS A 204 -15.24 -15.71 10.55
CA HIS A 204 -15.77 -14.42 10.94
C HIS A 204 -15.20 -13.93 12.28
N ARG A 205 -15.22 -12.64 12.51
CA ARG A 205 -14.72 -12.02 13.75
C ARG A 205 -15.48 -12.45 15.01
N ASP A 206 -16.74 -12.89 14.89
CA ASP A 206 -17.54 -13.44 15.99
C ASP A 206 -17.24 -14.91 16.31
N GLY A 207 -16.30 -15.52 15.60
CA GLY A 207 -15.90 -16.91 15.74
C GLY A 207 -16.72 -17.90 14.92
N THR A 208 -17.74 -17.44 14.20
CA THR A 208 -18.49 -18.31 13.27
C THR A 208 -17.66 -18.63 12.03
N GLN A 209 -17.99 -19.74 11.40
CA GLN A 209 -17.30 -20.21 10.19
C GLN A 209 -18.31 -20.53 9.11
N GLU A 210 -18.00 -20.11 7.89
CA GLU A 210 -18.78 -20.40 6.70
C GLU A 210 -17.93 -21.08 5.63
N LYS A 211 -18.34 -22.28 5.21
CA LYS A 211 -17.70 -23.00 4.11
C LYS A 211 -18.24 -22.51 2.78
N THR A 212 -17.35 -22.12 1.88
CA THR A 212 -17.69 -21.54 0.58
C THR A 212 -16.65 -21.88 -0.48
N LYS A 213 -16.82 -21.34 -1.67
CA LYS A 213 -15.91 -21.56 -2.80
C LYS A 213 -15.54 -20.23 -3.44
N ILE A 214 -14.26 -20.05 -3.76
CA ILE A 214 -13.78 -18.95 -4.59
C ILE A 214 -14.34 -19.14 -6.00
N LYS A 215 -15.08 -18.17 -6.53
CA LYS A 215 -15.57 -18.23 -7.92
C LYS A 215 -14.48 -17.79 -8.88
N GLU A 216 -13.80 -16.70 -8.58
CA GLU A 216 -12.66 -16.22 -9.34
C GLU A 216 -11.61 -15.59 -8.41
N LEU A 217 -10.36 -15.75 -8.82
CA LEU A 217 -9.20 -15.16 -8.14
C LEU A 217 -8.50 -14.18 -9.08
N HIS A 218 -8.24 -12.97 -8.61
CA HIS A 218 -7.62 -11.91 -9.40
C HIS A 218 -6.39 -11.35 -8.69
N THR A 219 -5.37 -10.98 -9.46
CA THR A 219 -4.25 -10.13 -9.02
C THR A 219 -4.44 -8.72 -9.54
N PHE A 220 -3.72 -7.77 -8.95
CA PHE A 220 -3.68 -6.40 -9.44
C PHE A 220 -2.66 -6.29 -10.57
N GLU A 221 -3.04 -5.60 -11.65
CA GLU A 221 -2.18 -5.26 -12.78
C GLU A 221 -2.51 -3.84 -13.25
N GLY A 222 -1.51 -2.94 -13.21
CA GLY A 222 -1.78 -1.52 -13.36
C GLY A 222 -2.78 -1.07 -12.32
N MET A 223 -3.85 -0.42 -12.75
CA MET A 223 -4.98 0.03 -11.91
C MET A 223 -6.19 -0.91 -11.97
N GLY A 224 -6.07 -2.03 -12.64
CA GLY A 224 -7.12 -3.02 -12.82
C GLY A 224 -6.80 -4.35 -12.15
N HIS A 225 -7.68 -5.31 -12.43
CA HIS A 225 -7.57 -6.68 -11.96
C HIS A 225 -7.35 -7.62 -13.14
N GLN A 226 -6.50 -8.62 -12.96
CA GLN A 226 -6.31 -9.70 -13.90
C GLN A 226 -6.62 -11.03 -13.24
N LYS A 227 -7.45 -11.86 -13.91
CA LYS A 227 -7.74 -13.22 -13.45
C LYS A 227 -6.46 -14.05 -13.43
N THR A 228 -6.29 -14.85 -12.38
CA THR A 228 -5.14 -15.74 -12.20
C THR A 228 -5.59 -17.09 -11.67
N ASP A 229 -4.80 -18.13 -11.95
CA ASP A 229 -5.07 -19.48 -11.46
C ASP A 229 -4.70 -19.65 -9.98
N HIS A 230 -3.72 -18.91 -9.50
CA HIS A 230 -3.26 -18.98 -8.11
C HIS A 230 -2.60 -17.68 -7.65
N VAL A 231 -2.54 -17.49 -6.33
CA VAL A 231 -1.81 -16.41 -5.66
C VAL A 231 -1.09 -16.99 -4.46
N ASP A 232 0.21 -16.76 -4.41
CA ASP A 232 1.08 -17.25 -3.34
C ASP A 232 1.19 -16.28 -2.17
N SER A 233 1.64 -16.80 -1.04
CA SER A 233 1.97 -16.02 0.15
C SER A 233 2.82 -14.80 -0.20
N GLY A 234 2.45 -13.64 0.34
CA GLY A 234 3.13 -12.37 0.14
C GLY A 234 2.50 -11.48 -0.93
N ASP A 235 1.74 -12.01 -1.87
CA ASP A 235 1.07 -11.19 -2.89
C ASP A 235 -0.34 -10.75 -2.44
N ILE A 236 -0.86 -9.71 -3.07
CA ILE A 236 -2.18 -9.13 -2.80
C ILE A 236 -3.14 -9.58 -3.90
N CYS A 237 -4.32 -10.02 -3.49
CA CYS A 237 -5.32 -10.49 -4.43
C CYS A 237 -6.73 -9.99 -4.12
N ALA A 238 -7.58 -10.10 -5.12
CA ALA A 238 -9.00 -9.87 -5.04
C ALA A 238 -9.74 -11.21 -5.22
N VAL A 239 -10.58 -11.56 -4.26
CA VAL A 239 -11.35 -12.79 -4.22
C VAL A 239 -12.80 -12.49 -4.55
N VAL A 240 -13.29 -13.08 -5.63
CA VAL A 240 -14.62 -12.84 -6.20
C VAL A 240 -15.56 -14.01 -5.88
N GLY A 241 -16.82 -13.67 -5.61
CA GLY A 241 -17.90 -14.64 -5.48
C GLY A 241 -18.15 -15.14 -4.06
N LEU A 242 -17.60 -14.47 -3.07
CA LEU A 242 -17.97 -14.65 -1.67
C LEU A 242 -19.28 -13.88 -1.39
N GLU A 243 -20.22 -14.51 -0.69
CA GLU A 243 -21.54 -13.91 -0.45
C GLU A 243 -21.60 -13.15 0.89
N LYS A 244 -21.09 -13.77 1.94
CA LYS A 244 -21.12 -13.22 3.30
C LYS A 244 -19.72 -13.07 3.83
N PHE A 245 -19.22 -11.85 3.88
CA PHE A 245 -17.94 -11.53 4.46
C PHE A 245 -17.86 -10.05 4.80
N GLU A 246 -17.01 -9.74 5.77
CA GLU A 246 -16.75 -8.38 6.21
C GLU A 246 -15.25 -8.13 6.30
N ILE A 247 -14.87 -6.85 6.35
CA ILE A 247 -13.48 -6.46 6.61
C ILE A 247 -13.07 -6.97 7.99
N GLY A 248 -11.95 -7.67 8.05
CA GLY A 248 -11.42 -8.31 9.26
C GLY A 248 -11.74 -9.80 9.37
N ASP A 249 -12.55 -10.36 8.45
CA ASP A 249 -12.73 -11.80 8.33
C ASP A 249 -11.48 -12.44 7.69
N THR A 250 -11.27 -13.70 7.97
CA THR A 250 -10.11 -14.44 7.44
C THR A 250 -10.59 -15.57 6.51
N ILE A 251 -10.02 -15.60 5.32
CA ILE A 251 -10.11 -16.76 4.43
C ILE A 251 -9.06 -17.77 4.85
N ALA A 252 -9.49 -19.00 5.09
CA ALA A 252 -8.64 -20.10 5.52
C ALA A 252 -8.93 -21.38 4.72
N ASP A 253 -8.18 -22.43 5.02
CA ASP A 253 -8.41 -23.75 4.44
C ASP A 253 -9.82 -24.28 4.72
N PHE A 254 -10.26 -25.22 3.89
CA PHE A 254 -11.60 -25.80 3.98
C PHE A 254 -11.78 -26.76 5.17
N GLU A 255 -10.67 -27.35 5.67
CA GLU A 255 -10.68 -28.35 6.76
C GLU A 255 -10.55 -27.71 8.15
#